data_8061c61201243f9829fe1caaea4825aa
#
_entry.id   8061c61201243f9829fe1caaea4825aa
#
_cell.length_a   1.000
_cell.length_b   1.000
_cell.length_c   1.000
_cell.angle_alpha   90.00
_cell.angle_beta   90.00
_cell.angle_gamma   90.00
#
_symmetry.space_group_name_H-M   'P 1'
#
loop_
_entity.id
_entity.type
_entity.pdbx_description
1 polymer ?
#
loop_
_entity_poly.entity_id
_entity_poly.type
_entity_poly.pdbx_seq_one_letter_code
_entity_poly.pdbx_strand_id
1 'polypeptide(L)'
;RTRFWANRLQGPALAITFDPPPHQVLHPGSERPPLTTLEERAAWLEQAGVDHLIVLQTTRELLSWEAEEFFQRVLVQQLRAKALVEGRDFRFGRQRRGDVILLEQWCCQAGCHFEVVPPVLHEGMPISSSRVRQAVEQGQVELARWLLGRPYSVAGQVVVGARRGQSLGFPTANLDGIRTLLPANGVYAVRVSQDRCHRSKTTAGLPQPGTFAATANPDKAESNNRPPPFPRLGAAHIGPNPTFGEHQRKLEVHLLDFQGDLYGQVLRVEFLARLRDTRRFHSPEELQEQLRRDIEAVRQWREPPGESW
;
A
#
# COMPACT_ATOMS: atom_id res chain seq x y z
N ARG A 1 -12.73 6.37 -14.90
CA ARG A 1 -12.80 7.08 -16.21
C ARG A 1 -11.87 6.47 -17.24
N THR A 2 -10.63 6.09 -16.90
CA THR A 2 -9.70 5.42 -17.83
C THR A 2 -10.34 4.18 -18.48
N ARG A 3 -10.97 3.30 -17.70
CA ARG A 3 -11.70 2.12 -18.22
C ARG A 3 -12.86 2.50 -19.16
N PHE A 4 -13.56 3.59 -18.88
CA PHE A 4 -14.62 4.10 -19.77
C PHE A 4 -14.07 4.44 -21.17
N TRP A 5 -12.94 5.17 -21.23
CA TRP A 5 -12.31 5.50 -22.50
C TRP A 5 -11.72 4.28 -23.21
N ALA A 6 -11.10 3.37 -22.43
CA ALA A 6 -10.56 2.12 -22.99
C ALA A 6 -11.65 1.31 -23.69
N ASN A 7 -12.80 1.14 -23.06
CA ASN A 7 -13.94 0.44 -23.67
C ASN A 7 -14.47 1.16 -24.90
N ARG A 8 -14.61 2.50 -24.86
CA ARG A 8 -15.11 3.31 -25.97
C ARG A 8 -14.19 3.29 -27.19
N LEU A 9 -12.87 3.26 -26.94
CA LEU A 9 -11.83 3.28 -27.98
C LEU A 9 -11.32 1.87 -28.34
N GLN A 10 -11.91 0.82 -27.75
CA GLN A 10 -11.54 -0.59 -27.94
C GLN A 10 -10.03 -0.86 -27.73
N GLY A 11 -9.49 -0.22 -26.69
CA GLY A 11 -8.08 -0.34 -26.32
C GLY A 11 -7.89 -0.69 -24.84
N PRO A 12 -6.64 -0.97 -24.41
CA PRO A 12 -6.35 -1.26 -23.02
C PRO A 12 -6.40 0.00 -22.13
N ALA A 13 -6.80 -0.18 -20.88
CA ALA A 13 -6.64 0.82 -19.82
C ALA A 13 -5.24 0.72 -19.25
N LEU A 14 -4.46 1.79 -19.35
CA LEU A 14 -3.10 1.86 -18.84
C LEU A 14 -3.01 2.81 -17.65
N ALA A 15 -2.19 2.47 -16.67
CA ALA A 15 -1.73 3.40 -15.65
C ALA A 15 -0.21 3.57 -15.73
N ILE A 16 0.28 4.77 -15.50
CA ILE A 16 1.72 5.06 -15.47
C ILE A 16 2.12 5.33 -14.04
N THR A 17 3.22 4.73 -13.59
CA THR A 17 3.84 5.03 -12.31
C THR A 17 5.35 5.18 -12.47
N PHE A 18 5.97 5.79 -11.48
CA PHE A 18 7.41 6.04 -11.43
C PHE A 18 8.03 5.21 -10.31
N ASP A 19 9.15 4.55 -10.61
CA ASP A 19 9.94 3.82 -9.62
C ASP A 19 11.46 4.02 -9.87
N PRO A 20 12.22 4.53 -8.89
CA PRO A 20 11.74 5.11 -7.62
C PRO A 20 10.87 6.36 -7.82
N PRO A 21 10.10 6.78 -6.81
CA PRO A 21 9.31 8.02 -6.89
C PRO A 21 10.20 9.24 -7.18
N PRO A 22 9.78 10.21 -8.04
CA PRO A 22 10.61 11.34 -8.46
C PRO A 22 11.26 12.13 -7.33
N HIS A 23 10.54 12.30 -6.20
CA HIS A 23 11.07 13.04 -5.05
C HIS A 23 12.31 12.37 -4.41
N GLN A 24 12.42 11.04 -4.46
CA GLN A 24 13.59 10.31 -3.93
C GLN A 24 14.84 10.56 -4.78
N VAL A 25 14.68 10.67 -6.10
CA VAL A 25 15.78 10.97 -7.00
C VAL A 25 16.21 12.43 -6.89
N LEU A 26 15.25 13.34 -6.70
CA LEU A 26 15.49 14.79 -6.57
C LEU A 26 16.10 15.15 -5.21
N HIS A 27 15.71 14.43 -4.14
CA HIS A 27 16.12 14.69 -2.76
C HIS A 27 16.62 13.41 -2.09
N PRO A 28 17.82 12.91 -2.45
CA PRO A 28 18.41 11.74 -1.81
C PRO A 28 18.53 11.94 -0.29
N GLY A 29 18.16 10.92 0.48
CA GLY A 29 18.15 10.99 1.95
C GLY A 29 16.86 11.52 2.58
N SER A 30 15.89 11.98 1.77
CA SER A 30 14.54 12.34 2.25
C SER A 30 13.52 11.19 2.05
N GLU A 31 13.99 9.96 2.12
CA GLU A 31 13.17 8.78 1.86
C GLU A 31 12.07 8.65 2.90
N ARG A 32 10.83 8.66 2.43
CA ARG A 32 9.65 8.34 3.25
C ARG A 32 9.12 6.98 2.82
N PRO A 33 8.82 6.08 3.77
CA PRO A 33 8.22 4.80 3.43
C PRO A 33 6.98 5.00 2.55
N PRO A 34 6.80 4.27 1.45
CA PRO A 34 5.62 4.38 0.61
C PRO A 34 4.37 3.90 1.34
N LEU A 35 3.18 4.31 0.87
CA LEU A 35 1.91 3.79 1.39
C LEU A 35 1.61 2.37 0.88
N THR A 36 2.12 2.04 -0.30
CA THR A 36 1.97 0.71 -0.93
C THR A 36 3.26 0.33 -1.62
N THR A 37 3.57 -0.95 -1.69
CA THR A 37 4.62 -1.44 -2.59
C THR A 37 4.16 -1.33 -4.05
N LEU A 38 5.09 -1.55 -4.99
CA LEU A 38 4.75 -1.55 -6.42
C LEU A 38 3.80 -2.69 -6.77
N GLU A 39 4.03 -3.87 -6.18
CA GLU A 39 3.21 -5.06 -6.36
C GLU A 39 1.78 -4.85 -5.84
N GLU A 40 1.65 -4.26 -4.66
CA GLU A 40 0.34 -3.90 -4.10
C GLU A 40 -0.40 -2.88 -4.97
N ARG A 41 0.33 -1.87 -5.45
CA ARG A 41 -0.23 -0.86 -6.35
C ARG A 41 -0.75 -1.49 -7.64
N ALA A 42 0.02 -2.41 -8.23
CA ALA A 42 -0.41 -3.14 -9.43
C ALA A 42 -1.70 -3.93 -9.17
N ALA A 43 -1.76 -4.69 -8.06
CA ALA A 43 -2.95 -5.47 -7.70
C ALA A 43 -4.19 -4.59 -7.47
N TRP A 44 -4.04 -3.42 -6.82
CA TRP A 44 -5.17 -2.49 -6.62
C TRP A 44 -5.62 -1.83 -7.91
N LEU A 45 -4.72 -1.50 -8.82
CA LEU A 45 -5.05 -0.94 -10.13
C LEU A 45 -5.75 -1.97 -11.02
N GLU A 46 -5.31 -3.24 -11.00
CA GLU A 46 -5.97 -4.35 -11.68
C GLU A 46 -7.42 -4.51 -11.20
N GLN A 47 -7.65 -4.52 -9.88
CA GLN A 47 -9.00 -4.57 -9.30
C GLN A 47 -9.86 -3.36 -9.69
N ALA A 48 -9.25 -2.20 -9.89
CA ALA A 48 -9.92 -1.00 -10.40
C ALA A 48 -10.16 -1.04 -11.92
N GLY A 49 -9.78 -2.11 -12.61
CA GLY A 49 -10.01 -2.32 -14.03
C GLY A 49 -8.91 -1.76 -14.93
N VAL A 50 -7.71 -1.56 -14.44
CA VAL A 50 -6.52 -1.24 -15.25
C VAL A 50 -5.95 -2.54 -15.82
N ASP A 51 -5.67 -2.57 -17.12
CA ASP A 51 -5.12 -3.77 -17.78
C ASP A 51 -3.61 -3.87 -17.65
N HIS A 52 -2.91 -2.71 -17.70
CA HIS A 52 -1.45 -2.68 -17.61
C HIS A 52 -0.96 -1.52 -16.75
N LEU A 53 0.02 -1.80 -15.89
CA LEU A 53 0.77 -0.80 -15.15
C LEU A 53 2.13 -0.60 -15.83
N ILE A 54 2.35 0.60 -16.37
CA ILE A 54 3.63 1.01 -16.95
C ILE A 54 4.49 1.62 -15.84
N VAL A 55 5.62 0.98 -15.55
CA VAL A 55 6.58 1.48 -14.56
C VAL A 55 7.70 2.22 -15.31
N LEU A 56 7.76 3.53 -15.15
CA LEU A 56 8.84 4.35 -15.68
C LEU A 56 9.97 4.41 -14.65
N GLN A 57 11.15 3.96 -15.05
CA GLN A 57 12.34 4.12 -14.24
C GLN A 57 12.67 5.61 -14.12
N THR A 58 12.66 6.13 -12.89
CA THR A 58 12.96 7.53 -12.65
C THR A 58 14.46 7.75 -12.66
N THR A 59 14.96 8.36 -13.74
CA THR A 59 16.35 8.77 -13.88
C THR A 59 16.46 10.29 -13.83
N ARG A 60 17.65 10.82 -13.56
CA ARG A 60 17.91 12.27 -13.66
C ARG A 60 17.65 12.79 -15.07
N GLU A 61 17.94 11.97 -16.09
CA GLU A 61 17.65 12.28 -17.48
C GLU A 61 16.15 12.47 -17.70
N LEU A 62 15.30 11.50 -17.31
CA LEU A 62 13.86 11.59 -17.43
C LEU A 62 13.30 12.84 -16.72
N LEU A 63 13.82 13.15 -15.52
CA LEU A 63 13.41 14.32 -14.75
C LEU A 63 13.89 15.66 -15.35
N SER A 64 14.87 15.63 -16.28
CA SER A 64 15.34 16.82 -17.01
C SER A 64 14.51 17.14 -18.25
N TRP A 65 13.68 16.21 -18.72
CA TRP A 65 12.86 16.42 -19.91
C TRP A 65 11.83 17.51 -19.69
N GLU A 66 11.73 18.42 -20.67
CA GLU A 66 10.64 19.40 -20.69
C GLU A 66 9.28 18.67 -20.82
N ALA A 67 8.20 19.34 -20.41
CA ALA A 67 6.87 18.73 -20.40
C ALA A 67 6.44 18.27 -21.81
N GLU A 68 6.73 19.05 -22.84
CA GLU A 68 6.43 18.70 -24.23
C GLU A 68 7.21 17.46 -24.70
N GLU A 69 8.48 17.36 -24.31
CA GLU A 69 9.32 16.22 -24.65
C GLU A 69 8.78 14.92 -24.03
N PHE A 70 8.36 14.97 -22.74
CA PHE A 70 7.71 13.84 -22.09
C PHE A 70 6.39 13.46 -22.79
N PHE A 71 5.55 14.44 -23.12
CA PHE A 71 4.30 14.22 -23.84
C PHE A 71 4.54 13.52 -25.17
N GLN A 72 5.43 14.07 -26.00
CA GLN A 72 5.69 13.53 -27.33
C GLN A 72 6.34 12.14 -27.30
N ARG A 73 7.40 11.98 -26.52
CA ARG A 73 8.15 10.71 -26.50
C ARG A 73 7.36 9.58 -25.82
N VAL A 74 6.78 9.84 -24.66
CA VAL A 74 6.15 8.78 -23.84
C VAL A 74 4.70 8.57 -24.27
N LEU A 75 3.88 9.64 -24.25
CA LEU A 75 2.43 9.47 -24.41
C LEU A 75 2.04 9.28 -25.89
N VAL A 76 2.66 10.03 -26.79
CA VAL A 76 2.30 9.98 -28.23
C VAL A 76 3.06 8.87 -28.96
N GLN A 77 4.39 8.85 -28.90
CA GLN A 77 5.20 7.95 -29.72
C GLN A 77 5.26 6.53 -29.16
N GLN A 78 5.57 6.37 -27.86
CA GLN A 78 5.71 5.03 -27.26
C GLN A 78 4.37 4.40 -26.94
N LEU A 79 3.50 5.10 -26.20
CA LEU A 79 2.21 4.56 -25.75
C LEU A 79 1.10 4.72 -26.80
N ARG A 80 1.26 5.62 -27.75
CA ARG A 80 0.24 5.93 -28.77
C ARG A 80 -1.13 6.17 -28.14
N ALA A 81 -1.11 6.93 -27.02
CA ALA A 81 -2.29 7.17 -26.22
C ALA A 81 -3.41 7.83 -27.06
N LYS A 82 -4.62 7.27 -26.99
CA LYS A 82 -5.81 7.79 -27.66
C LYS A 82 -6.70 8.60 -26.73
N ALA A 83 -6.53 8.41 -25.42
CA ALA A 83 -7.18 9.21 -24.39
C ALA A 83 -6.24 9.34 -23.19
N LEU A 84 -6.22 10.51 -22.56
CA LEU A 84 -5.53 10.78 -21.31
C LEU A 84 -6.56 11.20 -20.25
N VAL A 85 -6.41 10.69 -19.02
CA VAL A 85 -7.29 10.98 -17.89
C VAL A 85 -6.41 11.38 -16.73
N GLU A 86 -6.58 12.61 -16.24
CA GLU A 86 -5.75 13.16 -15.17
C GLU A 86 -6.57 13.90 -14.12
N GLY A 87 -6.01 14.05 -12.94
CA GLY A 87 -6.58 14.91 -11.90
C GLY A 87 -6.24 16.39 -12.16
N ARG A 88 -7.05 17.30 -11.61
CA ARG A 88 -6.85 18.75 -11.79
C ARG A 88 -5.47 19.25 -11.38
N ASP A 89 -4.86 18.65 -10.34
CA ASP A 89 -3.58 19.08 -9.78
C ASP A 89 -2.37 18.37 -10.41
N PHE A 90 -2.60 17.64 -11.52
CA PHE A 90 -1.53 16.92 -12.20
C PHE A 90 -0.46 17.88 -12.72
N ARG A 91 0.80 17.52 -12.48
CA ARG A 91 1.98 18.26 -12.94
C ARG A 91 3.04 17.28 -13.41
N PHE A 92 3.72 17.60 -14.50
CA PHE A 92 4.74 16.77 -15.10
C PHE A 92 5.85 17.57 -15.78
N GLY A 93 6.86 16.86 -16.30
CA GLY A 93 8.02 17.47 -16.92
C GLY A 93 8.94 18.19 -15.93
N ARG A 94 10.01 18.76 -16.45
CA ARG A 94 11.04 19.44 -15.69
C ARG A 94 10.43 20.51 -14.79
N GLN A 95 10.82 20.50 -13.49
CA GLN A 95 10.32 21.43 -12.49
C GLN A 95 8.79 21.50 -12.39
N ARG A 96 8.07 20.46 -12.83
CA ARG A 96 6.60 20.39 -12.80
C ARG A 96 5.92 21.50 -13.62
N ARG A 97 6.55 21.96 -14.71
CA ARG A 97 6.03 23.06 -15.57
C ARG A 97 4.84 22.64 -16.43
N GLY A 98 4.71 21.34 -16.74
CA GLY A 98 3.54 20.81 -17.42
C GLY A 98 2.33 20.73 -16.49
N ASP A 99 1.17 21.07 -17.01
CA ASP A 99 -0.11 21.01 -16.30
C ASP A 99 -1.25 20.50 -17.22
N VAL A 100 -2.45 20.44 -16.67
CA VAL A 100 -3.64 19.97 -17.38
C VAL A 100 -4.03 20.88 -18.55
N ILE A 101 -3.72 22.17 -18.49
CA ILE A 101 -4.04 23.14 -19.56
C ILE A 101 -3.15 22.86 -20.78
N LEU A 102 -1.85 22.68 -20.56
CA LEU A 102 -0.92 22.31 -21.63
C LEU A 102 -1.26 20.94 -22.22
N LEU A 103 -1.63 19.95 -21.36
CA LEU A 103 -2.06 18.64 -21.86
C LEU A 103 -3.28 18.73 -22.74
N GLU A 104 -4.28 19.53 -22.39
CA GLU A 104 -5.49 19.70 -23.17
C GLU A 104 -5.16 20.25 -24.57
N GLN A 105 -4.31 21.27 -24.63
CA GLN A 105 -3.86 21.88 -25.90
C GLN A 105 -3.13 20.85 -26.77
N TRP A 106 -2.17 20.12 -26.20
CA TRP A 106 -1.37 19.14 -26.97
C TRP A 106 -2.19 17.91 -27.36
N CYS A 107 -3.10 17.47 -26.52
CA CYS A 107 -4.02 16.38 -26.87
C CYS A 107 -4.92 16.77 -28.04
N CYS A 108 -5.45 17.99 -28.05
CA CYS A 108 -6.23 18.51 -29.19
C CYS A 108 -5.42 18.50 -30.49
N GLN A 109 -4.17 18.94 -30.45
CA GLN A 109 -3.27 18.93 -31.61
C GLN A 109 -2.92 17.51 -32.07
N ALA A 110 -2.76 16.57 -31.14
CA ALA A 110 -2.41 15.18 -31.43
C ALA A 110 -3.63 14.29 -31.76
N GLY A 111 -4.86 14.81 -31.74
CA GLY A 111 -6.08 14.03 -31.96
C GLY A 111 -6.33 13.02 -30.83
N CYS A 112 -5.91 13.32 -29.62
CA CYS A 112 -6.06 12.50 -28.40
C CYS A 112 -7.19 13.08 -27.53
N HIS A 113 -8.06 12.22 -26.99
CA HIS A 113 -9.06 12.68 -26.03
C HIS A 113 -8.39 13.02 -24.69
N PHE A 114 -8.87 14.09 -24.05
CA PHE A 114 -8.39 14.48 -22.73
C PHE A 114 -9.56 14.70 -21.78
N GLU A 115 -9.42 14.16 -20.55
CA GLU A 115 -10.42 14.32 -19.50
C GLU A 115 -9.75 14.66 -18.18
N VAL A 116 -10.21 15.74 -17.55
CA VAL A 116 -9.82 16.10 -16.16
C VAL A 116 -10.87 15.57 -15.20
N VAL A 117 -10.45 14.70 -14.29
CA VAL A 117 -11.31 14.13 -13.25
C VAL A 117 -11.31 15.06 -12.03
N PRO A 118 -12.48 15.43 -11.50
CA PRO A 118 -12.56 16.19 -10.26
C PRO A 118 -12.08 15.34 -9.07
N PRO A 119 -11.52 15.96 -8.01
CA PRO A 119 -11.13 15.22 -6.81
C PRO A 119 -12.35 14.63 -6.13
N VAL A 120 -12.19 13.41 -5.59
CA VAL A 120 -13.16 12.84 -4.66
C VAL A 120 -12.98 13.54 -3.32
N LEU A 121 -14.09 13.95 -2.70
CA LEU A 121 -14.08 14.66 -1.43
C LEU A 121 -14.57 13.76 -0.29
N HIS A 122 -13.95 13.89 0.86
CA HIS A 122 -14.43 13.36 2.13
C HIS A 122 -14.49 14.52 3.14
N GLU A 123 -15.68 14.79 3.69
CA GLU A 123 -15.93 15.93 4.59
C GLU A 123 -15.48 17.28 3.98
N GLY A 124 -15.77 17.48 2.69
CA GLY A 124 -15.43 18.71 1.97
C GLY A 124 -13.95 18.85 1.58
N MET A 125 -13.10 17.92 1.97
CA MET A 125 -11.66 17.93 1.67
C MET A 125 -11.27 16.86 0.64
N PRO A 126 -10.36 17.17 -0.31
CA PRO A 126 -9.89 16.20 -1.30
C PRO A 126 -9.22 14.99 -0.66
N ILE A 127 -9.54 13.80 -1.16
CA ILE A 127 -8.78 12.58 -0.86
C ILE A 127 -7.44 12.66 -1.58
N SER A 128 -6.34 12.49 -0.83
CA SER A 128 -4.97 12.54 -1.38
C SER A 128 -4.03 11.61 -0.61
N SER A 129 -2.96 11.17 -1.26
CA SER A 129 -1.92 10.36 -0.62
C SER A 129 -1.31 11.05 0.61
N SER A 130 -1.19 12.38 0.60
CA SER A 130 -0.69 13.14 1.76
C SER A 130 -1.64 13.03 2.95
N ARG A 131 -2.95 13.12 2.72
CA ARG A 131 -3.95 12.98 3.76
C ARG A 131 -4.04 11.56 4.32
N VAL A 132 -3.95 10.54 3.44
CA VAL A 132 -3.85 9.14 3.87
C VAL A 132 -2.60 8.92 4.73
N ARG A 133 -1.46 9.45 4.28
CA ARG A 133 -0.19 9.34 5.02
C ARG A 133 -0.30 9.94 6.41
N GLN A 134 -0.84 11.15 6.52
CA GLN A 134 -1.05 11.82 7.80
C GLN A 134 -1.94 10.99 8.73
N ALA A 135 -3.05 10.45 8.23
CA ALA A 135 -3.92 9.58 9.02
C ALA A 135 -3.18 8.34 9.54
N VAL A 136 -2.39 7.67 8.69
CA VAL A 136 -1.58 6.51 9.09
C VAL A 136 -0.51 6.90 10.13
N GLU A 137 0.22 7.99 9.90
CA GLU A 137 1.26 8.50 10.82
C GLU A 137 0.69 8.89 12.20
N GLN A 138 -0.57 9.29 12.26
CA GLN A 138 -1.29 9.59 13.50
C GLN A 138 -2.01 8.38 14.10
N GLY A 139 -1.97 7.21 13.42
CA GLY A 139 -2.65 6.00 13.87
C GLY A 139 -4.17 6.03 13.71
N GLN A 140 -4.70 6.97 12.93
CA GLN A 140 -6.12 7.10 12.60
C GLN A 140 -6.46 6.12 11.46
N VAL A 141 -6.40 4.83 11.77
CA VAL A 141 -6.53 3.77 10.75
C VAL A 141 -7.95 3.66 10.18
N GLU A 142 -8.95 4.07 10.95
CA GLU A 142 -10.34 4.18 10.52
C GLU A 142 -10.50 5.30 9.47
N LEU A 143 -9.91 6.46 9.70
CA LEU A 143 -9.88 7.54 8.71
C LEU A 143 -9.09 7.12 7.46
N ALA A 144 -7.93 6.45 7.63
CA ALA A 144 -7.17 5.93 6.51
C ALA A 144 -7.98 4.92 5.69
N ARG A 145 -8.78 4.05 6.34
CA ARG A 145 -9.71 3.14 5.69
C ARG A 145 -10.76 3.90 4.87
N TRP A 146 -11.34 4.93 5.44
CA TRP A 146 -12.31 5.80 4.76
C TRP A 146 -11.71 6.43 3.49
N LEU A 147 -10.56 7.04 3.62
CA LEU A 147 -9.87 7.70 2.52
C LEU A 147 -9.43 6.73 1.41
N LEU A 148 -9.11 5.48 1.76
CA LEU A 148 -8.65 4.45 0.81
C LEU A 148 -9.78 3.62 0.21
N GLY A 149 -10.98 3.62 0.81
CA GLY A 149 -12.04 2.67 0.49
C GLY A 149 -11.73 1.22 0.91
N ARG A 150 -10.73 1.00 1.74
CA ARG A 150 -10.30 -0.31 2.25
C ARG A 150 -9.42 -0.15 3.47
N PRO A 151 -9.25 -1.19 4.34
CA PRO A 151 -8.30 -1.13 5.43
C PRO A 151 -6.89 -0.85 4.93
N TYR A 152 -6.15 0.00 5.64
CA TYR A 152 -4.71 0.15 5.42
C TYR A 152 -4.00 -1.12 5.84
N SER A 153 -3.04 -1.59 5.04
CA SER A 153 -2.33 -2.83 5.31
C SER A 153 -0.83 -2.71 5.11
N VAL A 154 -0.09 -3.55 5.82
CA VAL A 154 1.34 -3.75 5.64
C VAL A 154 1.62 -5.24 5.47
N ALA A 155 2.73 -5.57 4.83
CA ALA A 155 3.20 -6.95 4.73
C ALA A 155 4.61 -7.08 5.30
N GLY A 156 4.88 -8.19 6.01
CA GLY A 156 6.18 -8.47 6.59
C GLY A 156 6.39 -9.96 6.79
N GLN A 157 7.64 -10.38 6.87
CA GLN A 157 8.02 -11.76 7.14
C GLN A 157 8.02 -12.02 8.64
N VAL A 158 7.46 -13.16 9.06
CA VAL A 158 7.49 -13.59 10.45
C VAL A 158 8.90 -14.05 10.81
N VAL A 159 9.49 -13.38 11.79
CA VAL A 159 10.84 -13.66 12.29
C VAL A 159 10.81 -14.11 13.76
N VAL A 160 11.91 -14.72 14.20
CA VAL A 160 12.06 -15.08 15.62
C VAL A 160 12.16 -13.81 16.46
N GLY A 161 11.21 -13.64 17.39
CA GLY A 161 11.22 -12.58 18.38
C GLY A 161 11.69 -13.07 19.76
N ALA A 162 11.54 -12.22 20.77
CA ALA A 162 11.94 -12.52 22.15
C ALA A 162 11.06 -13.57 22.87
N ARG A 163 9.99 -14.09 22.21
CA ARG A 163 9.06 -15.12 22.71
C ARG A 163 8.38 -14.80 24.05
N ARG A 164 8.38 -13.54 24.47
CA ARG A 164 7.82 -13.12 25.78
C ARG A 164 6.30 -13.25 25.84
N GLY A 165 5.61 -13.01 24.73
CA GLY A 165 4.17 -13.23 24.64
C GLY A 165 3.76 -14.66 24.93
N GLN A 166 4.60 -15.65 24.56
CA GLN A 166 4.35 -17.05 24.82
C GLN A 166 4.35 -17.37 26.31
N SER A 167 5.28 -16.81 27.09
CA SER A 167 5.34 -17.00 28.56
C SER A 167 4.16 -16.36 29.31
N LEU A 168 3.53 -15.34 28.70
CA LEU A 168 2.34 -14.67 29.21
C LEU A 168 1.02 -15.31 28.74
N GLY A 169 1.09 -16.37 27.92
CA GLY A 169 -0.09 -17.02 27.33
C GLY A 169 -0.63 -16.36 26.05
N PHE A 170 0.08 -15.38 25.49
CA PHE A 170 -0.29 -14.64 24.28
C PHE A 170 0.83 -14.71 23.23
N PRO A 171 1.02 -15.84 22.54
CA PRO A 171 2.06 -15.97 21.52
C PRO A 171 1.87 -14.93 20.42
N THR A 172 2.95 -14.24 20.04
CA THR A 172 2.95 -13.21 18.99
C THR A 172 3.87 -13.56 17.84
N ALA A 173 3.45 -13.26 16.62
CA ALA A 173 4.29 -13.23 15.44
C ALA A 173 4.97 -11.86 15.33
N ASN A 174 6.29 -11.85 15.25
CA ASN A 174 7.08 -10.63 15.02
C ASN A 174 7.28 -10.47 13.51
N LEU A 175 6.86 -9.33 12.96
CA LEU A 175 6.99 -9.05 11.53
C LEU A 175 8.16 -8.11 11.27
N ASP A 176 9.00 -8.50 10.32
CA ASP A 176 10.15 -7.75 9.84
C ASP A 176 10.10 -7.55 8.32
N GLY A 177 11.01 -6.73 7.77
CA GLY A 177 11.07 -6.46 6.34
C GLY A 177 9.89 -5.64 5.81
N ILE A 178 9.19 -4.88 6.65
CA ILE A 178 8.05 -4.06 6.26
C ILE A 178 8.56 -2.86 5.45
N ARG A 179 8.16 -2.80 4.17
CA ARG A 179 8.62 -1.78 3.22
C ARG A 179 7.71 -0.56 3.13
N THR A 180 6.53 -0.63 3.76
CA THR A 180 5.52 0.43 3.72
C THR A 180 5.42 1.16 5.05
N LEU A 181 4.74 2.30 5.07
CA LEU A 181 4.57 3.14 6.26
C LEU A 181 3.83 2.38 7.37
N LEU A 182 4.43 2.30 8.56
CA LEU A 182 3.74 1.77 9.73
C LEU A 182 2.86 2.85 10.38
N PRO A 183 1.64 2.48 10.84
CA PRO A 183 0.82 3.36 11.67
C PRO A 183 1.55 3.83 12.95
N ALA A 184 1.04 4.87 13.60
CA ALA A 184 1.59 5.33 14.90
C ALA A 184 1.77 4.19 15.91
N ASN A 185 2.61 4.42 16.93
CA ASN A 185 2.72 3.47 18.04
C ASN A 185 1.35 3.30 18.71
N GLY A 186 0.98 2.06 19.02
CA GLY A 186 -0.33 1.75 19.58
C GLY A 186 -0.66 0.26 19.51
N VAL A 187 -1.83 -0.08 19.99
CA VAL A 187 -2.43 -1.41 19.87
C VAL A 187 -3.65 -1.29 18.95
N TYR A 188 -3.76 -2.23 18.02
CA TYR A 188 -4.75 -2.20 16.94
C TYR A 188 -5.48 -3.54 16.84
N ALA A 189 -6.78 -3.47 16.54
CA ALA A 189 -7.49 -4.61 15.99
C ALA A 189 -7.08 -4.79 14.54
N VAL A 190 -6.72 -6.00 14.15
CA VAL A 190 -6.24 -6.30 12.80
C VAL A 190 -6.90 -7.55 12.21
N ARG A 191 -6.93 -7.62 10.88
CA ARG A 191 -7.20 -8.84 10.13
C ARG A 191 -5.92 -9.29 9.45
N VAL A 192 -5.55 -10.54 9.64
CA VAL A 192 -4.30 -11.10 9.11
C VAL A 192 -4.60 -12.13 8.05
N SER A 193 -3.85 -12.10 6.97
CA SER A 193 -3.89 -13.09 5.90
C SER A 193 -2.47 -13.45 5.45
N GLN A 194 -2.32 -14.57 4.74
CA GLN A 194 -1.07 -14.83 4.05
C GLN A 194 -0.94 -13.89 2.86
N ASP A 195 0.24 -13.26 2.71
CA ASP A 195 0.49 -12.43 1.56
C ASP A 195 0.85 -13.28 0.34
N ARG A 196 -0.06 -13.33 -0.62
CA ARG A 196 0.13 -14.06 -1.88
C ARG A 196 0.95 -13.27 -2.90
N CYS A 197 1.05 -11.95 -2.77
CA CYS A 197 1.80 -11.10 -3.68
C CYS A 197 3.31 -11.37 -3.65
N HIS A 198 3.87 -11.86 -2.52
CA HIS A 198 5.29 -12.18 -2.40
C HIS A 198 5.69 -13.53 -3.04
N ARG A 199 4.77 -14.30 -3.60
CA ARG A 199 5.08 -15.55 -4.30
C ARG A 199 5.51 -15.38 -5.75
N SER A 200 5.38 -14.21 -6.36
CA SER A 200 5.95 -13.95 -7.68
C SER A 200 7.47 -13.80 -7.56
N LYS A 201 8.16 -14.80 -8.05
CA LYS A 201 9.62 -14.86 -8.13
C LYS A 201 10.17 -13.60 -8.78
N THR A 202 10.96 -12.85 -8.04
CA THR A 202 11.89 -11.88 -8.57
C THR A 202 12.96 -12.65 -9.37
N THR A 203 12.74 -12.83 -10.65
CA THR A 203 13.79 -13.16 -11.63
C THR A 203 13.38 -12.62 -12.98
N ALA A 204 13.58 -11.32 -13.16
CA ALA A 204 13.87 -10.76 -14.47
C ALA A 204 14.65 -9.47 -14.22
N GLY A 205 15.87 -9.41 -14.72
CA GLY A 205 16.67 -8.20 -14.76
C GLY A 205 15.87 -7.07 -15.37
N LEU A 206 16.10 -5.88 -14.87
CA LEU A 206 15.49 -4.64 -15.36
C LEU A 206 15.56 -4.59 -16.89
N PRO A 207 14.44 -4.46 -17.61
CA PRO A 207 14.48 -4.28 -19.05
C PRO A 207 15.10 -2.92 -19.35
N GLN A 208 15.95 -2.90 -20.37
CA GLN A 208 16.48 -1.71 -21.00
C GLN A 208 15.33 -0.79 -21.48
N PRO A 209 15.49 0.52 -21.59
CA PRO A 209 14.42 1.43 -21.97
C PRO A 209 13.82 1.01 -23.33
N GLY A 210 12.54 0.63 -23.31
CA GLY A 210 11.78 0.23 -24.50
C GLY A 210 11.08 -1.14 -24.44
N THR A 211 11.22 -1.92 -23.38
CA THR A 211 10.59 -3.26 -23.29
C THR A 211 9.40 -3.24 -22.33
N PHE A 212 8.23 -3.56 -22.83
CA PHE A 212 7.00 -3.72 -22.07
C PHE A 212 6.98 -5.11 -21.43
N ALA A 213 6.97 -5.19 -20.11
CA ALA A 213 6.73 -6.47 -19.41
C ALA A 213 5.24 -6.60 -19.10
N ALA A 214 4.56 -7.49 -19.85
CA ALA A 214 3.22 -7.94 -19.49
C ALA A 214 3.34 -8.91 -18.30
N THR A 215 2.69 -8.61 -17.18
CA THR A 215 2.57 -9.56 -16.08
C THR A 215 1.48 -10.57 -16.43
N ALA A 216 1.90 -11.74 -16.91
CA ALA A 216 1.02 -12.89 -17.07
C ALA A 216 0.84 -13.60 -15.72
N ASN A 217 -0.40 -13.98 -15.45
CA ASN A 217 -0.84 -14.74 -14.28
C ASN A 217 -0.30 -16.20 -14.37
N PRO A 218 0.43 -16.74 -13.38
CA PRO A 218 0.75 -18.16 -13.36
C PRO A 218 -0.21 -18.93 -12.46
N ASP A 219 -1.07 -19.71 -13.06
CA ASP A 219 -1.85 -20.75 -12.41
C ASP A 219 -0.98 -21.92 -11.94
N LYS A 220 -1.33 -22.41 -10.74
CA LYS A 220 -1.19 -23.77 -10.21
C LYS A 220 0.20 -24.35 -9.97
N ALA A 221 0.55 -24.41 -8.69
CA ALA A 221 1.30 -25.53 -8.12
C ALA A 221 0.68 -25.91 -6.76
N GLU A 222 0.01 -27.05 -6.73
CA GLU A 222 -0.51 -27.69 -5.52
C GLU A 222 0.66 -28.21 -4.69
N SER A 223 0.83 -27.70 -3.47
CA SER A 223 1.59 -28.38 -2.43
C SER A 223 0.64 -28.73 -1.29
N ASN A 224 0.58 -30.02 -0.95
CA ASN A 224 -0.16 -30.62 0.16
C ASN A 224 0.36 -30.12 1.52
N ASN A 225 0.09 -28.86 1.85
CA ASN A 225 0.11 -28.38 3.21
C ASN A 225 -1.14 -27.50 3.33
N ARG A 226 -2.16 -27.97 4.04
CA ARG A 226 -3.37 -27.17 4.29
C ARG A 226 -2.93 -25.82 4.84
N PRO A 227 -3.10 -24.71 4.10
CA PRO A 227 -2.75 -23.41 4.63
C PRO A 227 -3.57 -23.20 5.91
N PRO A 228 -2.99 -22.59 6.95
CA PRO A 228 -3.76 -22.22 8.12
C PRO A 228 -4.99 -21.41 7.65
N PRO A 229 -6.16 -21.58 8.29
CA PRO A 229 -7.40 -20.93 7.84
C PRO A 229 -7.29 -19.41 8.04
N PHE A 230 -6.89 -18.73 7.01
CA PHE A 230 -6.88 -17.27 6.90
C PHE A 230 -8.09 -16.79 6.07
N PRO A 231 -8.58 -15.54 6.29
CA PRO A 231 -8.10 -14.49 7.23
C PRO A 231 -8.51 -14.73 8.69
N ARG A 232 -7.71 -14.19 9.65
CA ARG A 232 -7.97 -14.24 11.09
C ARG A 232 -7.90 -12.85 11.71
N LEU A 233 -8.69 -12.64 12.75
CA LEU A 233 -8.56 -11.46 13.61
C LEU A 233 -7.37 -11.60 14.54
N GLY A 234 -6.80 -10.47 14.94
CA GLY A 234 -5.69 -10.41 15.87
C GLY A 234 -5.55 -9.04 16.53
N ALA A 235 -4.73 -9.00 17.56
CA ALA A 235 -4.27 -7.76 18.18
C ALA A 235 -2.84 -7.48 17.72
N ALA A 236 -2.59 -6.30 17.15
CA ALA A 236 -1.28 -5.87 16.72
C ALA A 236 -0.74 -4.78 17.64
N HIS A 237 0.50 -4.92 18.08
CA HIS A 237 1.24 -3.88 18.78
C HIS A 237 2.29 -3.28 17.85
N ILE A 238 2.29 -1.96 17.72
CA ILE A 238 3.34 -1.18 17.04
C ILE A 238 4.02 -0.32 18.07
N GLY A 239 5.32 -0.46 18.20
CA GLY A 239 6.11 0.39 19.07
C GLY A 239 7.29 -0.32 19.68
N PRO A 240 8.03 0.38 20.56
CA PRO A 240 9.00 -0.24 21.43
C PRO A 240 8.28 -1.03 22.55
N ASN A 241 8.96 -2.01 23.15
CA ASN A 241 8.50 -2.73 24.32
C ASN A 241 9.15 -2.15 25.61
N PRO A 242 8.67 -0.99 26.10
CA PRO A 242 9.34 -0.27 27.20
C PRO A 242 9.33 -1.03 28.53
N THR A 243 8.35 -1.90 28.75
CA THR A 243 8.29 -2.80 29.92
C THR A 243 9.49 -3.75 29.98
N PHE A 244 10.11 -4.04 28.84
CA PHE A 244 11.25 -4.95 28.72
C PHE A 244 12.55 -4.25 28.27
N GLY A 245 12.59 -2.90 28.29
CA GLY A 245 13.77 -2.12 27.93
C GLY A 245 14.11 -2.12 26.41
N GLU A 246 13.19 -2.52 25.55
CA GLU A 246 13.39 -2.47 24.10
C GLU A 246 12.96 -1.11 23.54
N HIS A 247 13.87 -0.46 22.79
CA HIS A 247 13.64 0.88 22.23
C HIS A 247 13.32 0.84 20.72
N GLN A 248 13.59 -0.27 20.05
CA GLN A 248 13.33 -0.42 18.63
C GLN A 248 11.84 -0.61 18.34
N ARG A 249 11.34 0.11 17.36
CA ARG A 249 9.95 0.01 16.89
C ARG A 249 9.74 -1.31 16.13
N LYS A 250 8.76 -2.11 16.57
CA LYS A 250 8.43 -3.43 16.00
C LYS A 250 6.94 -3.53 15.74
N LEU A 251 6.56 -4.43 14.84
CA LEU A 251 5.18 -4.88 14.67
C LEU A 251 5.07 -6.33 15.17
N GLU A 252 4.31 -6.51 16.23
CA GLU A 252 4.01 -7.81 16.84
C GLU A 252 2.52 -8.07 16.74
N VAL A 253 2.13 -9.28 16.31
CA VAL A 253 0.72 -9.63 16.09
C VAL A 253 0.38 -10.91 16.85
N HIS A 254 -0.59 -10.83 17.75
CA HIS A 254 -1.25 -11.97 18.36
C HIS A 254 -2.47 -12.36 17.52
N LEU A 255 -2.47 -13.57 16.97
CA LEU A 255 -3.59 -14.11 16.19
C LEU A 255 -4.59 -14.82 17.09
N LEU A 256 -5.87 -14.44 17.02
CA LEU A 256 -6.91 -15.06 17.80
C LEU A 256 -7.14 -16.50 17.37
N ASP A 257 -7.25 -17.39 18.36
CA ASP A 257 -7.61 -18.80 18.17
C ASP A 257 -6.72 -19.52 17.14
N PHE A 258 -5.44 -19.14 17.09
CA PHE A 258 -4.44 -19.73 16.20
C PHE A 258 -3.42 -20.54 16.98
N GLN A 259 -3.19 -21.77 16.53
CA GLN A 259 -2.12 -22.63 16.96
C GLN A 259 -1.35 -23.12 15.74
N GLY A 260 -0.06 -22.87 15.69
CA GLY A 260 0.78 -23.29 14.57
C GLY A 260 2.05 -22.45 14.45
N ASP A 261 2.89 -22.85 13.53
CA ASP A 261 4.15 -22.17 13.20
C ASP A 261 3.96 -21.29 11.96
N LEU A 262 4.37 -20.03 12.10
CA LEU A 262 4.31 -19.01 11.03
C LEU A 262 5.70 -18.51 10.62
N TYR A 263 6.77 -19.02 11.21
CA TYR A 263 8.12 -18.54 10.92
C TYR A 263 8.46 -18.63 9.42
N GLY A 264 9.06 -17.57 8.91
CA GLY A 264 9.42 -17.44 7.50
C GLY A 264 8.27 -17.13 6.55
N GLN A 265 7.01 -17.21 7.01
CA GLN A 265 5.85 -16.84 6.18
C GLN A 265 5.72 -15.33 6.08
N VAL A 266 5.24 -14.84 4.94
CA VAL A 266 4.88 -13.44 4.76
C VAL A 266 3.41 -13.25 5.08
N LEU A 267 3.13 -12.40 6.05
CA LEU A 267 1.77 -12.07 6.47
C LEU A 267 1.42 -10.64 6.04
N ARG A 268 0.17 -10.49 5.61
CA ARG A 268 -0.49 -9.20 5.40
C ARG A 268 -1.32 -8.88 6.63
N VAL A 269 -1.11 -7.70 7.18
CA VAL A 269 -1.80 -7.19 8.37
C VAL A 269 -2.62 -5.97 7.96
N GLU A 270 -3.93 -6.09 7.99
CA GLU A 270 -4.91 -5.03 7.73
C GLU A 270 -5.33 -4.40 9.05
N PHE A 271 -5.16 -3.10 9.19
CA PHE A 271 -5.53 -2.34 10.39
C PHE A 271 -7.01 -1.96 10.34
N LEU A 272 -7.78 -2.45 11.32
CA LEU A 272 -9.23 -2.29 11.37
C LEU A 272 -9.66 -1.16 12.30
N ALA A 273 -9.06 -1.09 13.50
CA ALA A 273 -9.33 -0.05 14.49
C ALA A 273 -8.13 0.16 15.40
N ARG A 274 -7.96 1.38 15.90
CA ARG A 274 -7.01 1.67 16.98
C ARG A 274 -7.66 1.42 18.32
N LEU A 275 -7.12 0.51 19.13
CA LEU A 275 -7.67 0.17 20.43
C LEU A 275 -7.19 1.11 21.52
N ARG A 276 -5.89 1.42 21.53
CA ARG A 276 -5.26 2.29 22.54
C ARG A 276 -3.83 2.68 22.19
N ASP A 277 -3.28 3.61 22.96
CA ASP A 277 -1.86 3.95 22.94
C ASP A 277 -1.00 2.89 23.64
N THR A 278 0.30 2.90 23.33
CA THR A 278 1.28 2.13 24.10
C THR A 278 1.43 2.74 25.48
N ARG A 279 1.52 1.88 26.49
CA ARG A 279 1.81 2.30 27.85
C ARG A 279 2.79 1.35 28.53
N ARG A 280 3.47 1.83 29.58
CA ARG A 280 4.30 1.00 30.46
C ARG A 280 3.45 0.37 31.54
N PHE A 281 3.74 -0.87 31.87
CA PHE A 281 3.08 -1.61 32.92
C PHE A 281 4.04 -1.79 34.08
N HIS A 282 3.51 -1.78 35.30
CA HIS A 282 4.30 -1.90 36.54
C HIS A 282 4.54 -3.36 36.92
N SER A 283 3.69 -4.28 36.44
CA SER A 283 3.85 -5.71 36.67
C SER A 283 3.44 -6.56 35.47
N PRO A 284 3.92 -7.80 35.36
CA PRO A 284 3.47 -8.75 34.33
C PRO A 284 1.97 -9.05 34.42
N GLU A 285 1.39 -9.05 35.60
CA GLU A 285 -0.04 -9.30 35.82
C GLU A 285 -0.91 -8.17 35.25
N GLU A 286 -0.48 -6.91 35.44
CA GLU A 286 -1.15 -5.75 34.86
C GLU A 286 -1.11 -5.81 33.32
N LEU A 287 0.03 -6.20 32.76
CA LEU A 287 0.17 -6.41 31.33
C LEU A 287 -0.76 -7.52 30.83
N GLN A 288 -0.81 -8.65 31.55
CA GLN A 288 -1.64 -9.80 31.18
C GLN A 288 -3.14 -9.43 31.16
N GLU A 289 -3.59 -8.71 32.19
CA GLU A 289 -4.96 -8.25 32.27
C GLU A 289 -5.33 -7.29 31.13
N GLN A 290 -4.40 -6.39 30.78
CA GLN A 290 -4.61 -5.50 29.63
C GLN A 290 -4.65 -6.26 28.30
N LEU A 291 -3.79 -7.25 28.10
CA LEU A 291 -3.81 -8.10 26.90
C LEU A 291 -5.15 -8.85 26.75
N ARG A 292 -5.72 -9.34 27.86
CA ARG A 292 -7.06 -9.96 27.83
C ARG A 292 -8.14 -8.96 27.36
N ARG A 293 -8.10 -7.73 27.86
CA ARG A 293 -9.04 -6.67 27.45
C ARG A 293 -8.86 -6.31 25.98
N ASP A 294 -7.63 -6.22 25.50
CA ASP A 294 -7.35 -5.92 24.09
C ASP A 294 -7.89 -7.03 23.19
N ILE A 295 -7.70 -8.30 23.55
CA ILE A 295 -8.22 -9.46 22.81
C ILE A 295 -9.75 -9.47 22.80
N GLU A 296 -10.38 -9.18 23.95
CA GLU A 296 -11.83 -9.13 24.03
C GLU A 296 -12.39 -8.00 23.15
N ALA A 297 -11.74 -6.84 23.11
CA ALA A 297 -12.08 -5.75 22.21
C ALA A 297 -11.97 -6.17 20.74
N VAL A 298 -10.93 -6.94 20.37
CA VAL A 298 -10.81 -7.50 19.02
C VAL A 298 -11.93 -8.51 18.71
N ARG A 299 -12.30 -9.37 19.66
CA ARG A 299 -13.42 -10.35 19.49
C ARG A 299 -14.76 -9.66 19.30
N GLN A 300 -14.97 -8.53 19.95
CA GLN A 300 -16.18 -7.72 19.86
C GLN A 300 -16.19 -6.79 18.64
N TRP A 301 -15.02 -6.59 17.99
CA TRP A 301 -14.95 -5.72 16.82
C TRP A 301 -15.90 -6.24 15.71
N ARG A 302 -16.66 -5.34 15.14
CA ARG A 302 -17.53 -5.61 13.99
C ARG A 302 -17.23 -4.62 12.89
N GLU A 303 -17.34 -5.07 11.66
CA GLU A 303 -17.25 -4.19 10.51
C GLU A 303 -18.37 -3.15 10.57
N PRO A 304 -18.09 -1.85 10.45
CA PRO A 304 -19.14 -0.83 10.46
C PRO A 304 -20.21 -1.15 9.42
N PRO A 305 -21.52 -1.08 9.75
CA PRO A 305 -22.58 -1.36 8.81
C PRO A 305 -22.62 -0.29 7.71
N GLY A 306 -22.75 -0.69 6.46
CA GLY A 306 -23.12 0.18 5.35
C GLY A 306 -21.98 0.68 4.46
N GLU A 307 -20.80 0.14 4.56
CA GLU A 307 -19.67 0.55 3.70
C GLU A 307 -19.29 -0.56 2.71
N SER A 308 -20.20 -0.88 1.79
CA SER A 308 -19.79 -1.50 0.51
C SER A 308 -19.26 -0.40 -0.40
N TRP A 309 -17.97 -0.42 -0.63
CA TRP A 309 -17.25 0.50 -1.51
C TRP A 309 -17.35 0.09 -2.98
#